data_1ce7296cdc18ddb4ca9288af77b1e7bd
#
_entry.id   1ce7296cdc18ddb4ca9288af77b1e7bd
#
_cell.length_a   1.000
_cell.length_b   1.000
_cell.length_c   1.000
_cell.angle_alpha   90.00
_cell.angle_beta   90.00
_cell.angle_gamma   90.00
#
_symmetry.space_group_name_H-M   'P 1'
#
loop_
_entity.id
_entity.type
_entity.pdbx_description
1 polymer ?
#
loop_
_entity_poly.entity_id
_entity_poly.type
_entity_poly.pdbx_seq_one_letter_code
_entity_poly.pdbx_strand_id
1 'polypeptide(L)'
;MNETMENRNQMPVKWLRMLMYIAIVSLGNAMINFLPFVPAAVTTWISRGIMVAVVVCMFQLAPANARYKKAGIMRAVMLACTLITAFVYASSILNLAASILSIIAVYQEYNAHAELIASMDSKLSGKWHSLFTWGLIAGILVGIGSTVTVLILTVLQSDAVRLTAIIVGVLSIPQMILDLVYMLYLKRMVSIFDNSEVQ
;
A
#
# COMPACT_ATOMS: atom_id res chain seq x y z
N MET A 1 17.66 -33.30 -7.56
CA MET A 1 16.22 -33.07 -7.51
C MET A 1 15.81 -32.25 -6.26
N ASN A 2 16.63 -32.22 -5.18
CA ASN A 2 16.35 -31.43 -3.97
C ASN A 2 16.65 -29.92 -4.12
N GLU A 3 17.70 -29.52 -4.85
CA GLU A 3 18.07 -28.10 -5.03
C GLU A 3 16.98 -27.26 -5.74
N THR A 4 16.19 -27.87 -6.62
CA THR A 4 15.11 -27.16 -7.32
C THR A 4 13.88 -26.90 -6.44
N MET A 5 13.62 -27.72 -5.41
CA MET A 5 12.53 -27.53 -4.48
C MET A 5 12.89 -26.49 -3.40
N GLU A 6 14.11 -26.54 -2.88
CA GLU A 6 14.64 -25.59 -1.90
C GLU A 6 14.67 -24.17 -2.47
N ASN A 7 15.13 -24.01 -3.71
CA ASN A 7 15.14 -22.71 -4.40
C ASN A 7 13.73 -22.16 -4.68
N ARG A 8 12.72 -23.03 -4.81
CA ARG A 8 11.32 -22.64 -5.04
C ARG A 8 10.65 -22.09 -3.78
N ASN A 9 11.04 -22.55 -2.59
CA ASN A 9 10.48 -22.07 -1.31
C ASN A 9 11.16 -20.78 -0.84
N GLN A 10 12.46 -20.60 -1.10
CA GLN A 10 13.20 -19.39 -0.72
C GLN A 10 12.81 -18.15 -1.52
N MET A 11 12.31 -18.32 -2.73
CA MET A 11 11.95 -17.22 -3.62
C MET A 11 10.83 -16.30 -3.05
N PRO A 12 9.72 -16.83 -2.49
CA PRO A 12 8.68 -15.99 -1.90
C PRO A 12 9.16 -15.20 -0.68
N VAL A 13 9.98 -15.82 0.17
CA VAL A 13 10.48 -15.21 1.42
C VAL A 13 11.33 -13.99 1.14
N LYS A 14 12.24 -14.07 0.18
CA LYS A 14 13.07 -12.94 -0.26
C LYS A 14 12.21 -11.74 -0.67
N TRP A 15 11.18 -11.97 -1.48
CA TRP A 15 10.34 -10.89 -1.99
C TRP A 15 9.34 -10.36 -0.95
N LEU A 16 8.86 -11.19 -0.04
CA LEU A 16 8.08 -10.75 1.12
C LEU A 16 8.92 -9.87 2.05
N ARG A 17 10.18 -10.23 2.29
CA ARG A 17 11.13 -9.41 3.06
C ARG A 17 11.41 -8.08 2.37
N MET A 18 11.58 -8.09 1.05
CA MET A 18 11.74 -6.88 0.24
C MET A 18 10.50 -5.98 0.35
N LEU A 19 9.30 -6.55 0.27
CA LEU A 19 8.03 -5.83 0.43
C LEU A 19 7.90 -5.21 1.83
N MET A 20 8.35 -5.90 2.86
CA MET A 20 8.41 -5.36 4.22
C MET A 20 9.34 -4.13 4.31
N TYR A 21 10.53 -4.17 3.70
CA TYR A 21 11.42 -3.01 3.67
C TYR A 21 10.82 -1.85 2.89
N ILE A 22 10.14 -2.12 1.77
CA ILE A 22 9.42 -1.10 1.01
C ILE A 22 8.32 -0.47 1.86
N ALA A 23 7.59 -1.26 2.66
CA ALA A 23 6.57 -0.74 3.57
C ALA A 23 7.17 0.18 4.65
N ILE A 24 8.36 -0.14 5.18
CA ILE A 24 9.09 0.74 6.12
C ILE A 24 9.45 2.07 5.44
N VAL A 25 9.97 2.02 4.23
CA VAL A 25 10.32 3.24 3.47
C VAL A 25 9.07 4.06 3.15
N SER A 26 7.95 3.40 2.81
CA SER A 26 6.67 4.05 2.57
C SER A 26 6.14 4.78 3.81
N LEU A 27 6.21 4.14 4.97
CA LEU A 27 5.83 4.75 6.24
C LEU A 27 6.73 5.95 6.57
N GLY A 28 8.04 5.80 6.38
CA GLY A 28 9.00 6.91 6.54
C GLY A 28 8.68 8.08 5.61
N ASN A 29 8.37 7.82 4.34
CA ASN A 29 7.97 8.86 3.39
C ASN A 29 6.65 9.53 3.79
N ALA A 30 5.68 8.79 4.32
CA ALA A 30 4.45 9.36 4.85
C ALA A 30 4.73 10.30 6.02
N MET A 31 5.64 9.94 6.93
CA MET A 31 6.04 10.81 8.06
C MET A 31 6.77 12.08 7.57
N ILE A 32 7.63 11.97 6.57
CA ILE A 32 8.37 13.10 5.98
C ILE A 32 7.40 14.11 5.35
N ASN A 33 6.27 13.68 4.80
CA ASN A 33 5.24 14.58 4.26
C ASN A 33 4.65 15.56 5.28
N PHE A 34 4.76 15.29 6.58
CA PHE A 34 4.34 16.22 7.63
C PHE A 34 5.38 17.31 7.94
N LEU A 35 6.59 17.20 7.38
CA LEU A 35 7.66 18.17 7.63
C LEU A 35 7.51 19.36 6.67
N PRO A 36 7.28 20.58 7.18
CA PRO A 36 6.95 21.74 6.34
C PRO A 36 8.11 22.22 5.45
N PHE A 37 9.34 21.74 5.71
CA PHE A 37 10.54 22.12 4.96
C PHE A 37 10.87 21.15 3.81
N VAL A 38 10.15 20.04 3.67
CA VAL A 38 10.36 19.08 2.58
C VAL A 38 9.45 19.41 1.40
N PRO A 39 10.02 19.68 0.21
CA PRO A 39 9.21 19.96 -0.97
C PRO A 39 8.31 18.77 -1.33
N ALA A 40 7.02 19.02 -1.57
CA ALA A 40 6.05 17.99 -1.96
C ALA A 40 6.48 17.21 -3.23
N ALA A 41 7.24 17.85 -4.12
CA ALA A 41 7.78 17.18 -5.30
C ALA A 41 8.71 16.02 -4.93
N VAL A 42 9.54 16.16 -3.89
CA VAL A 42 10.48 15.12 -3.45
C VAL A 42 9.72 13.91 -2.94
N THR A 43 8.76 14.11 -2.04
CA THR A 43 7.95 13.01 -1.48
C THR A 43 7.09 12.33 -2.53
N THR A 44 6.61 13.08 -3.53
CA THR A 44 5.88 12.54 -4.68
C THR A 44 6.75 11.61 -5.52
N TRP A 45 7.99 12.00 -5.82
CA TRP A 45 8.90 11.14 -6.59
C TRP A 45 9.33 9.90 -5.80
N ILE A 46 9.56 10.03 -4.49
CA ILE A 46 9.82 8.89 -3.61
C ILE A 46 8.63 7.92 -3.64
N SER A 47 7.40 8.42 -3.52
CA SER A 47 6.17 7.60 -3.59
C SER A 47 6.05 6.85 -4.91
N ARG A 48 6.40 7.48 -6.04
CA ARG A 48 6.43 6.81 -7.36
C ARG A 48 7.48 5.71 -7.42
N GLY A 49 8.68 5.95 -6.88
CA GLY A 49 9.73 4.94 -6.77
C GLY A 49 9.30 3.74 -5.91
N ILE A 50 8.67 3.99 -4.77
CA ILE A 50 8.07 2.97 -3.91
C ILE A 50 7.04 2.15 -4.69
N MET A 51 6.16 2.79 -5.46
CA MET A 51 5.15 2.11 -6.25
C MET A 51 5.75 1.19 -7.32
N VAL A 52 6.81 1.64 -8.01
CA VAL A 52 7.56 0.80 -8.96
C VAL A 52 8.13 -0.42 -8.24
N ALA A 53 8.76 -0.24 -7.08
CA ALA A 53 9.34 -1.34 -6.31
C ALA A 53 8.27 -2.36 -5.86
N VAL A 54 7.10 -1.88 -5.42
CA VAL A 54 5.96 -2.76 -5.09
C VAL A 54 5.49 -3.56 -6.30
N VAL A 55 5.35 -2.92 -7.48
CA VAL A 55 4.97 -3.61 -8.73
C VAL A 55 5.94 -4.73 -9.06
N VAL A 56 7.25 -4.47 -8.95
CA VAL A 56 8.29 -5.50 -9.18
C VAL A 56 8.13 -6.65 -8.18
N CYS A 57 7.96 -6.37 -6.89
CA CYS A 57 7.76 -7.40 -5.88
C CYS A 57 6.50 -8.25 -6.17
N MET A 58 5.40 -7.63 -6.59
CA MET A 58 4.17 -8.35 -6.93
C MET A 58 4.37 -9.32 -8.10
N PHE A 59 5.09 -8.91 -9.16
CA PHE A 59 5.39 -9.81 -10.27
C PHE A 59 6.35 -10.94 -9.86
N GLN A 60 7.29 -10.68 -8.98
CA GLN A 60 8.20 -11.70 -8.46
C GLN A 60 7.51 -12.70 -7.50
N LEU A 61 6.46 -12.26 -6.81
CA LEU A 61 5.61 -13.13 -5.98
C LEU A 61 4.54 -13.87 -6.78
N ALA A 62 4.31 -13.52 -8.04
CA ALA A 62 3.29 -14.13 -8.90
C ALA A 62 3.39 -15.66 -9.04
N PRO A 63 4.58 -16.30 -9.06
CA PRO A 63 4.69 -17.76 -9.07
C PRO A 63 4.15 -18.42 -7.81
N ALA A 64 4.17 -17.73 -6.65
CA ALA A 64 3.66 -18.25 -5.39
C ALA A 64 2.12 -18.17 -5.29
N ASN A 65 1.53 -17.13 -5.87
CA ASN A 65 0.07 -16.98 -5.94
C ASN A 65 -0.33 -16.06 -7.11
N ALA A 66 -1.25 -16.53 -7.96
CA ALA A 66 -1.72 -15.79 -9.14
C ALA A 66 -2.36 -14.43 -8.82
N ARG A 67 -2.85 -14.21 -7.59
CA ARG A 67 -3.41 -12.92 -7.15
C ARG A 67 -2.34 -11.83 -7.10
N TYR A 68 -1.08 -12.16 -6.79
CA TYR A 68 0.02 -11.18 -6.86
C TYR A 68 0.20 -10.64 -8.27
N LYS A 69 0.08 -11.50 -9.31
CA LYS A 69 0.11 -11.04 -10.70
C LYS A 69 -0.99 -10.03 -10.99
N LYS A 70 -2.22 -10.32 -10.53
CA LYS A 70 -3.35 -9.41 -10.70
C LYS A 70 -3.11 -8.07 -9.97
N ALA A 71 -2.66 -8.13 -8.72
CA ALA A 71 -2.29 -6.93 -7.96
C ALA A 71 -1.19 -6.11 -8.66
N GLY A 72 -0.15 -6.78 -9.16
CA GLY A 72 0.94 -6.14 -9.90
C GLY A 72 0.47 -5.42 -11.16
N ILE A 73 -0.40 -6.06 -11.96
CA ILE A 73 -0.99 -5.44 -13.16
C ILE A 73 -1.81 -4.20 -12.78
N MET A 74 -2.70 -4.29 -11.78
CA MET A 74 -3.52 -3.16 -11.34
C MET A 74 -2.66 -1.99 -10.84
N ARG A 75 -1.61 -2.26 -10.07
CA ARG A 75 -0.66 -1.25 -9.59
C ARG A 75 0.15 -0.63 -10.74
N ALA A 76 0.55 -1.41 -11.74
CA ALA A 76 1.26 -0.90 -12.91
C ALA A 76 0.36 0.05 -13.74
N VAL A 77 -0.90 -0.32 -13.96
CA VAL A 77 -1.87 0.56 -14.65
C VAL A 77 -2.15 1.82 -13.84
N MET A 78 -2.31 1.70 -12.51
CA MET A 78 -2.47 2.85 -11.62
C MET A 78 -1.26 3.79 -11.70
N LEU A 79 -0.03 3.25 -11.69
CA LEU A 79 1.19 4.03 -11.87
C LEU A 79 1.21 4.76 -13.21
N ALA A 80 0.81 4.10 -14.29
CA ALA A 80 0.69 4.73 -15.61
C ALA A 80 -0.33 5.88 -15.59
N CYS A 81 -1.50 5.68 -15.00
CA CYS A 81 -2.51 6.74 -14.84
C CYS A 81 -1.94 7.95 -14.07
N THR A 82 -1.24 7.71 -12.95
CA THR A 82 -0.64 8.79 -12.14
C THR A 82 0.51 9.50 -12.84
N LEU A 83 1.25 8.82 -13.69
CA LEU A 83 2.28 9.46 -14.52
C LEU A 83 1.65 10.31 -15.64
N ILE A 84 0.62 9.80 -16.30
CA ILE A 84 -0.10 10.56 -17.34
C ILE A 84 -0.70 11.83 -16.75
N THR A 85 -1.33 11.77 -15.57
CA THR A 85 -1.91 12.95 -14.90
C THR A 85 -0.87 13.98 -14.47
N ALA A 86 0.40 13.59 -14.34
CA ALA A 86 1.48 14.52 -14.03
C ALA A 86 1.93 15.37 -15.25
N PHE A 87 1.71 14.86 -16.47
CA PHE A 87 2.12 15.51 -17.72
C PHE A 87 0.95 16.09 -18.51
N VAL A 88 -0.24 15.54 -18.35
CA VAL A 88 -1.47 15.98 -19.00
C VAL A 88 -2.37 16.57 -17.93
N TYR A 89 -2.97 17.74 -18.20
CA TYR A 89 -3.89 18.42 -17.26
C TYR A 89 -4.88 17.42 -16.63
N ALA A 90 -4.90 17.39 -15.30
CA ALA A 90 -5.50 16.33 -14.49
C ALA A 90 -6.95 16.03 -14.92
N SER A 91 -7.14 14.89 -15.56
CA SER A 91 -8.47 14.34 -15.81
C SER A 91 -9.01 13.73 -14.52
N SER A 92 -10.11 14.25 -14.00
CA SER A 92 -10.84 13.67 -12.85
C SER A 92 -11.17 12.19 -13.07
N ILE A 93 -11.39 11.79 -14.32
CA ILE A 93 -11.67 10.40 -14.73
C ILE A 93 -10.45 9.51 -14.48
N LEU A 94 -9.24 9.95 -14.85
CA LEU A 94 -8.00 9.17 -14.60
C LEU A 94 -7.73 9.02 -13.12
N ASN A 95 -7.97 10.05 -12.31
CA ASN A 95 -7.81 9.97 -10.87
C ASN A 95 -8.82 9.01 -10.23
N LEU A 96 -10.07 9.03 -10.69
CA LEU A 96 -11.11 8.08 -10.25
C LEU A 96 -10.74 6.65 -10.63
N ALA A 97 -10.31 6.44 -11.87
CA ALA A 97 -9.84 5.13 -12.34
C ALA A 97 -8.65 4.62 -11.51
N ALA A 98 -7.65 5.46 -11.24
CA ALA A 98 -6.52 5.12 -10.40
C ALA A 98 -6.94 4.74 -8.97
N SER A 99 -7.92 5.43 -8.39
CA SER A 99 -8.45 5.12 -7.06
C SER A 99 -9.14 3.76 -7.02
N ILE A 100 -9.98 3.46 -8.00
CA ILE A 100 -10.66 2.16 -8.12
C ILE A 100 -9.63 1.04 -8.29
N LEU A 101 -8.65 1.22 -9.18
CA LEU A 101 -7.59 0.25 -9.42
C LEU A 101 -6.74 0.01 -8.15
N SER A 102 -6.50 1.06 -7.35
CA SER A 102 -5.81 0.95 -6.06
C SER A 102 -6.55 0.03 -5.10
N ILE A 103 -7.87 0.21 -4.94
CA ILE A 103 -8.69 -0.64 -4.06
C ILE A 103 -8.65 -2.09 -4.52
N ILE A 104 -8.80 -2.34 -5.83
CA ILE A 104 -8.76 -3.71 -6.38
C ILE A 104 -7.37 -4.32 -6.19
N ALA A 105 -6.30 -3.55 -6.39
CA ALA A 105 -4.93 -4.02 -6.21
C ALA A 105 -4.66 -4.45 -4.76
N VAL A 106 -5.06 -3.61 -3.78
CA VAL A 106 -4.91 -3.91 -2.35
C VAL A 106 -5.74 -5.14 -1.96
N TYR A 107 -6.96 -5.26 -2.47
CA TYR A 107 -7.79 -6.45 -2.28
C TYR A 107 -7.09 -7.73 -2.76
N GLN A 108 -6.55 -7.72 -3.98
CA GLN A 108 -5.86 -8.89 -4.53
C GLN A 108 -4.59 -9.22 -3.75
N GLU A 109 -3.84 -8.21 -3.34
CA GLU A 109 -2.61 -8.36 -2.56
C GLU A 109 -2.89 -8.97 -1.18
N TYR A 110 -3.86 -8.44 -0.42
CA TYR A 110 -4.17 -8.93 0.91
C TYR A 110 -4.75 -10.34 0.89
N ASN A 111 -5.58 -10.65 -0.10
CA ASN A 111 -6.04 -12.03 -0.31
C ASN A 111 -4.89 -12.97 -0.70
N ALA A 112 -3.92 -12.51 -1.49
CA ALA A 112 -2.74 -13.31 -1.82
C ALA A 112 -1.91 -13.62 -0.56
N HIS A 113 -1.70 -12.64 0.32
CA HIS A 113 -1.03 -12.86 1.61
C HIS A 113 -1.82 -13.82 2.50
N ALA A 114 -3.15 -13.65 2.58
CA ALA A 114 -4.02 -14.53 3.36
C ALA A 114 -3.96 -15.99 2.88
N GLU A 115 -4.07 -16.20 1.56
CA GLU A 115 -4.02 -17.53 0.95
C GLU A 115 -2.63 -18.18 1.10
N LEU A 116 -1.55 -17.39 0.96
CA LEU A 116 -0.19 -17.88 1.06
C LEU A 116 0.13 -18.41 2.48
N ILE A 117 -0.43 -17.80 3.52
CA ILE A 117 -0.17 -18.17 4.93
C ILE A 117 -1.23 -19.10 5.51
N ALA A 118 -2.35 -19.33 4.83
CA ALA A 118 -3.51 -20.02 5.38
C ALA A 118 -3.22 -21.41 5.92
N SER A 119 -2.31 -22.16 5.27
CA SER A 119 -1.90 -23.52 5.69
C SER A 119 -1.00 -23.52 6.93
N MET A 120 -0.28 -22.42 7.20
CA MET A 120 0.69 -22.33 8.29
C MET A 120 0.14 -21.59 9.52
N ASP A 121 -0.63 -20.50 9.30
CA ASP A 121 -1.26 -19.71 10.37
C ASP A 121 -2.63 -19.18 9.90
N SER A 122 -3.68 -19.95 10.16
CA SER A 122 -5.05 -19.58 9.80
C SER A 122 -5.54 -18.31 10.50
N LYS A 123 -5.02 -18.01 11.72
CA LYS A 123 -5.37 -16.79 12.45
C LYS A 123 -4.77 -15.56 11.75
N LEU A 124 -3.53 -15.65 11.29
CA LEU A 124 -2.89 -14.56 10.54
C LEU A 124 -3.57 -14.37 9.19
N SER A 125 -3.98 -15.45 8.51
CA SER A 125 -4.77 -15.40 7.28
C SER A 125 -6.07 -14.58 7.48
N GLY A 126 -6.84 -14.88 8.53
CA GLY A 126 -8.05 -14.10 8.86
C GLY A 126 -7.78 -12.63 9.16
N LYS A 127 -6.62 -12.30 9.76
CA LYS A 127 -6.21 -10.91 10.02
C LYS A 127 -5.94 -10.11 8.74
N TRP A 128 -5.44 -10.74 7.68
CA TRP A 128 -5.26 -10.07 6.38
C TRP A 128 -6.59 -9.62 5.78
N HIS A 129 -7.63 -10.46 5.84
CA HIS A 129 -8.98 -10.07 5.39
C HIS A 129 -9.54 -8.91 6.22
N SER A 130 -9.37 -8.99 7.56
CA SER A 130 -9.80 -7.92 8.46
C SER A 130 -9.06 -6.61 8.17
N LEU A 131 -7.74 -6.67 7.91
CA LEU A 131 -6.93 -5.48 7.59
C LEU A 131 -7.43 -4.78 6.32
N PHE A 132 -7.81 -5.54 5.28
CA PHE A 132 -8.42 -4.97 4.09
C PHE A 132 -9.73 -4.22 4.41
N THR A 133 -10.61 -4.85 5.20
CA THR A 133 -11.89 -4.24 5.58
C THR A 133 -11.67 -2.93 6.36
N TRP A 134 -10.78 -2.93 7.34
CA TRP A 134 -10.43 -1.72 8.09
C TRP A 134 -9.76 -0.66 7.21
N GLY A 135 -8.89 -1.07 6.26
CA GLY A 135 -8.29 -0.17 5.29
C GLY A 135 -9.32 0.52 4.39
N LEU A 136 -10.32 -0.23 3.94
CA LEU A 136 -11.41 0.30 3.14
C LEU A 136 -12.25 1.31 3.95
N ILE A 137 -12.63 0.96 5.18
CA ILE A 137 -13.39 1.87 6.07
C ILE A 137 -12.59 3.15 6.34
N ALA A 138 -11.32 3.03 6.70
CA ALA A 138 -10.45 4.18 6.95
C ALA A 138 -10.33 5.06 5.70
N GLY A 139 -10.11 4.46 4.52
CA GLY A 139 -10.02 5.18 3.24
C GLY A 139 -11.30 5.96 2.90
N ILE A 140 -12.47 5.37 3.14
CA ILE A 140 -13.77 6.06 2.95
C ILE A 140 -13.91 7.22 3.92
N LEU A 141 -13.59 7.03 5.20
CA LEU A 141 -13.67 8.07 6.21
C LEU A 141 -12.73 9.24 5.90
N VAL A 142 -11.50 8.95 5.48
CA VAL A 142 -10.53 9.98 5.06
C VAL A 142 -11.04 10.71 3.82
N GLY A 143 -11.59 10.01 2.84
CA GLY A 143 -12.15 10.61 1.62
C GLY A 143 -13.32 11.55 1.92
N ILE A 144 -14.29 11.12 2.73
CA ILE A 144 -15.43 11.94 3.16
C ILE A 144 -14.92 13.14 3.98
N GLY A 145 -14.07 12.90 4.97
CA GLY A 145 -13.53 13.94 5.84
C GLY A 145 -12.77 15.02 5.05
N SER A 146 -11.94 14.61 4.09
CA SER A 146 -11.22 15.55 3.23
C SER A 146 -12.17 16.38 2.36
N THR A 147 -13.19 15.75 1.78
CA THR A 147 -14.19 16.45 0.95
C THR A 147 -14.98 17.47 1.76
N VAL A 148 -15.47 17.08 2.94
CA VAL A 148 -16.20 17.99 3.85
C VAL A 148 -15.30 19.15 4.28
N THR A 149 -14.05 18.89 4.60
CA THR A 149 -13.08 19.91 4.97
C THR A 149 -12.90 20.93 3.84
N VAL A 150 -12.67 20.48 2.62
CA VAL A 150 -12.53 21.38 1.46
C VAL A 150 -13.78 22.22 1.26
N LEU A 151 -14.98 21.64 1.36
CA LEU A 151 -16.25 22.38 1.23
C LEU A 151 -16.40 23.46 2.31
N ILE A 152 -16.14 23.13 3.59
CA ILE A 152 -16.22 24.09 4.70
C ILE A 152 -15.26 25.26 4.47
N LEU A 153 -14.01 24.97 4.10
CA LEU A 153 -13.00 26.00 3.90
C LEU A 153 -13.30 26.90 2.69
N THR A 154 -13.87 26.32 1.63
CA THR A 154 -14.34 27.10 0.47
C THR A 154 -15.46 28.06 0.83
N VAL A 155 -16.39 27.63 1.71
CA VAL A 155 -17.52 28.48 2.16
C VAL A 155 -17.05 29.56 3.11
N LEU A 156 -16.11 29.27 4.00
CA LEU A 156 -15.66 30.21 5.05
C LEU A 156 -14.67 31.26 4.55
N GLN A 157 -14.17 31.18 3.32
CA GLN A 157 -13.17 32.11 2.72
C GLN A 157 -11.99 32.42 3.66
N SER A 158 -11.69 31.52 4.61
CA SER A 158 -10.68 31.74 5.64
C SER A 158 -9.29 31.38 5.14
N ASP A 159 -8.24 31.87 5.83
CA ASP A 159 -6.81 31.51 5.63
C ASP A 159 -6.58 30.02 5.94
N ALA A 160 -7.18 29.22 5.12
CA ALA A 160 -7.52 27.83 5.32
C ALA A 160 -6.34 26.86 5.20
N VAL A 161 -5.18 27.32 4.68
CA VAL A 161 -4.06 26.42 4.38
C VAL A 161 -3.53 25.70 5.62
N ARG A 162 -3.39 26.42 6.73
CA ARG A 162 -2.91 25.81 8.00
C ARG A 162 -3.92 24.86 8.60
N LEU A 163 -5.19 25.24 8.60
CA LEU A 163 -6.27 24.42 9.15
C LEU A 163 -6.46 23.14 8.31
N THR A 164 -6.41 23.28 6.99
CA THR A 164 -6.45 22.12 6.06
C THR A 164 -5.30 21.15 6.33
N ALA A 165 -4.08 21.64 6.50
CA ALA A 165 -2.92 20.78 6.76
C ALA A 165 -3.07 20.00 8.08
N ILE A 166 -3.59 20.63 9.13
CA ILE A 166 -3.84 19.98 10.42
C ILE A 166 -4.92 18.91 10.29
N ILE A 167 -6.05 19.24 9.66
CA ILE A 167 -7.18 18.30 9.50
C ILE A 167 -6.77 17.10 8.65
N VAL A 168 -6.11 17.33 7.51
CA VAL A 168 -5.61 16.25 6.64
C VAL A 168 -4.57 15.41 7.38
N GLY A 169 -3.70 16.03 8.18
CA GLY A 169 -2.75 15.33 9.03
C GLY A 169 -3.44 14.39 10.02
N VAL A 170 -4.43 14.89 10.76
CA VAL A 170 -5.19 14.07 11.72
C VAL A 170 -5.95 12.94 11.01
N LEU A 171 -6.58 13.21 9.86
CA LEU A 171 -7.28 12.20 9.08
C LEU A 171 -6.35 11.12 8.50
N SER A 172 -5.06 11.40 8.36
CA SER A 172 -4.07 10.41 7.86
C SER A 172 -3.58 9.44 8.94
N ILE A 173 -3.80 9.74 10.23
CA ILE A 173 -3.33 8.88 11.34
C ILE A 173 -3.88 7.44 11.25
N PRO A 174 -5.19 7.21 11.01
CA PRO A 174 -5.71 5.84 10.85
C PRO A 174 -5.02 5.06 9.74
N GLN A 175 -4.71 5.70 8.61
CA GLN A 175 -3.99 5.07 7.52
C GLN A 175 -2.57 4.68 7.93
N MET A 176 -1.84 5.55 8.61
CA MET A 176 -0.50 5.24 9.13
C MET A 176 -0.50 4.06 10.11
N ILE A 177 -1.53 3.95 10.96
CA ILE A 177 -1.70 2.80 11.85
C ILE A 177 -1.90 1.51 11.05
N LEU A 178 -2.73 1.55 10.01
CA LEU A 178 -2.96 0.38 9.15
C LEU A 178 -1.70 -0.02 8.38
N ASP A 179 -0.91 0.93 7.90
CA ASP A 179 0.38 0.67 7.25
C ASP A 179 1.38 0.03 8.21
N LEU A 180 1.39 0.46 9.48
CA LEU A 180 2.19 -0.17 10.53
C LEU A 180 1.74 -1.62 10.80
N VAL A 181 0.42 -1.86 10.88
CA VAL A 181 -0.14 -3.20 11.06
C VAL A 181 0.19 -4.10 9.86
N TYR A 182 0.08 -3.58 8.64
CA TYR A 182 0.49 -4.27 7.42
C TYR A 182 1.96 -4.72 7.50
N MET A 183 2.85 -3.82 7.89
CA MET A 183 4.28 -4.12 8.07
C MET A 183 4.51 -5.21 9.12
N LEU A 184 3.80 -5.15 10.26
CA LEU A 184 3.91 -6.15 11.33
C LEU A 184 3.42 -7.53 10.86
N TYR A 185 2.36 -7.58 10.04
CA TYR A 185 1.87 -8.85 9.47
C TYR A 185 2.84 -9.42 8.45
N LEU A 186 3.46 -8.60 7.61
CA LEU A 186 4.53 -9.05 6.71
C LEU A 186 5.72 -9.59 7.48
N LYS A 187 6.16 -8.89 8.54
CA LYS A 187 7.24 -9.37 9.40
C LYS A 187 6.92 -10.74 10.00
N ARG A 188 5.70 -10.93 10.47
CA ARG A 188 5.26 -12.21 11.02
C ARG A 188 5.21 -13.31 9.96
N MET A 189 4.73 -13.00 8.74
CA MET A 189 4.76 -13.94 7.63
C MET A 189 6.19 -14.39 7.32
N VAL A 190 7.12 -13.47 7.15
CA VAL A 190 8.54 -13.77 6.90
C VAL A 190 9.10 -14.68 8.01
N SER A 191 8.82 -14.36 9.28
CA SER A 191 9.28 -15.19 10.41
C SER A 191 8.72 -16.61 10.40
N ILE A 192 7.47 -16.80 9.96
CA ILE A 192 6.86 -18.14 9.86
C ILE A 192 7.55 -18.95 8.76
N PHE A 193 7.81 -18.33 7.60
CA PHE A 193 8.50 -18.99 6.50
C PHE A 193 9.96 -19.32 6.87
N ASP A 194 10.70 -18.39 7.49
CA ASP A 194 12.08 -18.62 7.95
C ASP A 194 12.15 -19.81 8.94
N ASN A 195 11.18 -19.93 9.85
CA ASN A 195 11.14 -21.04 10.81
C ASN A 195 10.73 -22.38 10.19
N SER A 196 9.96 -22.37 9.09
CA SER A 196 9.55 -23.60 8.39
C SER A 196 10.67 -24.19 7.52
N GLU A 197 11.70 -23.42 7.18
CA GLU A 197 12.89 -23.92 6.46
C GLU A 197 13.90 -24.63 7.38
N VAL A 198 13.80 -24.45 8.70
CA VAL A 198 14.75 -25.02 9.69
C VAL A 198 14.27 -26.38 10.21
N GLN A 199 13.05 -26.81 9.92
CA GLN A 199 12.48 -28.12 10.30
C GLN A 199 12.53 -29.11 9.13
#